data_67e6785ab0e29e4c20be859ee0db9cbc
#
_entry.id   67e6785ab0e29e4c20be859ee0db9cbc
#
_cell.length_a   1.000
_cell.length_b   1.000
_cell.length_c   1.000
_cell.angle_alpha   90.00
_cell.angle_beta   90.00
_cell.angle_gamma   90.00
#
_symmetry.space_group_name_H-M   'P 1'
#
loop_
_entity.id
_entity.type
_entity.pdbx_description
1 polymer ?
#
loop_
_entity_poly.entity_id
_entity_poly.type
_entity_poly.pdbx_seq_one_letter_code
_entity_poly.pdbx_strand_id
1 'polypeptide(L)'
;IRDSSKAVRLIHESLLTAYEDGTNLQARQDMQEAAFHAGRAFTRGSVGYVHAIGHALSGLYGVPHGLAMAILLPHVMRAYGSSVYDKLADLCDICAMEVDTPDGMISAEVRAETFLQWMEELKEKLGIPKYPDMIREEDVNQIVKWAQKEANPVYPVPEIWDAQEMKEFVLAMMEGARLEGAEKNE
;
A
#
# COMPACT_ATOMS: atom_id res chain seq x y z
N ILE A 1 -2.64 14.16 -10.19
CA ILE A 1 -1.54 13.46 -10.91
C ILE A 1 -0.19 14.14 -10.59
N ARG A 2 0.03 15.42 -10.85
CA ARG A 2 1.36 16.06 -10.68
C ARG A 2 1.91 15.97 -9.25
N ASP A 3 1.09 16.19 -8.22
CA ASP A 3 1.52 16.14 -6.82
C ASP A 3 1.80 14.70 -6.37
N SER A 4 0.93 13.74 -6.70
CA SER A 4 1.14 12.32 -6.36
C SER A 4 2.39 11.74 -7.03
N SER A 5 2.59 12.01 -8.32
CA SER A 5 3.78 11.59 -9.07
C SER A 5 5.07 12.14 -8.46
N LYS A 6 5.07 13.43 -8.07
CA LYS A 6 6.25 14.03 -7.42
C LYS A 6 6.52 13.40 -6.06
N ALA A 7 5.49 13.17 -5.26
CA ALA A 7 5.63 12.54 -3.94
C ALA A 7 6.23 11.13 -4.06
N VAL A 8 5.69 10.29 -4.95
CA VAL A 8 6.17 8.91 -5.14
C VAL A 8 7.62 8.89 -5.62
N ARG A 9 7.99 9.76 -6.59
CA ARG A 9 9.36 9.85 -7.05
C ARG A 9 10.34 10.22 -5.93
N LEU A 10 10.04 11.25 -5.13
CA LEU A 10 10.88 11.65 -4.01
C LEU A 10 11.01 10.54 -2.96
N ILE A 11 9.94 9.79 -2.69
CA ILE A 11 9.98 8.61 -1.82
C ILE A 11 10.91 7.55 -2.40
N HIS A 12 10.77 7.25 -3.68
CA HIS A 12 11.60 6.27 -4.36
C HIS A 12 13.09 6.63 -4.30
N GLU A 13 13.42 7.90 -4.54
CA GLU A 13 14.80 8.39 -4.59
C GLU A 13 15.45 8.52 -3.20
N SER A 14 14.70 8.87 -2.15
CA SER A 14 15.30 9.40 -0.92
C SER A 14 14.86 8.72 0.38
N LEU A 15 13.81 7.89 0.40
CA LEU A 15 13.28 7.34 1.66
C LEU A 15 14.29 6.45 2.38
N LEU A 16 14.94 5.52 1.68
CA LEU A 16 15.94 4.64 2.30
C LEU A 16 17.13 5.43 2.83
N THR A 17 17.64 6.40 2.05
CA THR A 17 18.73 7.27 2.50
C THR A 17 18.33 8.05 3.76
N ALA A 18 17.13 8.60 3.82
CA ALA A 18 16.65 9.31 5.00
C ALA A 18 16.47 8.40 6.23
N TYR A 19 16.13 7.12 6.01
CA TYR A 19 15.98 6.11 7.04
C TYR A 19 17.35 5.65 7.60
N GLU A 20 18.30 5.38 6.71
CA GLU A 20 19.63 4.88 7.07
C GLU A 20 20.54 5.98 7.66
N ASP A 21 20.43 7.20 7.13
CA ASP A 21 21.19 8.37 7.59
C ASP A 21 20.27 9.55 7.91
N GLY A 22 19.80 9.60 9.15
CA GLY A 22 18.97 10.69 9.67
C GLY A 22 19.64 12.08 9.67
N THR A 23 20.94 12.17 9.38
CA THR A 23 21.70 13.43 9.27
C THR A 23 21.80 13.95 7.84
N ASN A 24 21.40 13.17 6.84
CA ASN A 24 21.36 13.59 5.45
C ASN A 24 20.23 14.61 5.24
N LEU A 25 20.58 15.88 5.25
CA LEU A 25 19.62 16.99 5.18
C LEU A 25 18.83 17.00 3.86
N GLN A 26 19.47 16.62 2.74
CA GLN A 26 18.77 16.58 1.44
C GLN A 26 17.69 15.50 1.44
N ALA A 27 18.01 14.28 1.84
CA ALA A 27 17.04 13.19 1.90
C ALA A 27 15.87 13.51 2.87
N ARG A 28 16.16 14.16 4.00
CA ARG A 28 15.12 14.61 4.94
C ARG A 28 14.24 15.71 4.35
N GLN A 29 14.82 16.65 3.60
CA GLN A 29 14.06 17.68 2.90
C GLN A 29 13.15 17.04 1.82
N ASP A 30 13.67 16.08 1.06
CA ASP A 30 12.91 15.36 0.05
C ASP A 30 11.71 14.64 0.67
N MET A 31 11.86 14.04 1.86
CA MET A 31 10.75 13.41 2.59
C MET A 31 9.71 14.42 3.06
N GLN A 32 10.11 15.60 3.53
CA GLN A 32 9.16 16.67 3.88
C GLN A 32 8.39 17.17 2.64
N GLU A 33 9.08 17.34 1.51
CA GLU A 33 8.47 17.75 0.27
C GLU A 33 7.53 16.65 -0.27
N ALA A 34 7.93 15.39 -0.19
CA ALA A 34 7.09 14.25 -0.54
C ALA A 34 5.80 14.21 0.28
N ALA A 35 5.91 14.37 1.61
CA ALA A 35 4.76 14.42 2.52
C ALA A 35 3.81 15.58 2.18
N PHE A 36 4.33 16.76 1.87
CA PHE A 36 3.54 17.93 1.45
C PHE A 36 2.78 17.66 0.15
N HIS A 37 3.46 17.11 -0.85
CA HIS A 37 2.82 16.79 -2.14
C HIS A 37 1.81 15.64 -2.01
N ALA A 38 2.09 14.62 -1.21
CA ALA A 38 1.13 13.56 -0.90
C ALA A 38 -0.12 14.13 -0.22
N GLY A 39 0.05 15.01 0.77
CA GLY A 39 -1.05 15.70 1.44
C GLY A 39 -1.94 16.49 0.49
N ARG A 40 -1.34 17.23 -0.45
CA ARG A 40 -2.08 17.95 -1.50
C ARG A 40 -2.82 17.01 -2.45
N ALA A 41 -2.22 15.86 -2.77
CA ALA A 41 -2.83 14.88 -3.66
C ALA A 41 -4.10 14.27 -3.04
N PHE A 42 -4.02 13.74 -1.82
CA PHE A 42 -5.16 13.07 -1.21
C PHE A 42 -6.24 14.05 -0.71
N THR A 43 -5.91 15.31 -0.41
CA THR A 43 -6.92 16.35 -0.11
C THR A 43 -7.90 16.53 -1.26
N ARG A 44 -7.47 16.29 -2.50
CA ARG A 44 -8.30 16.39 -3.70
C ARG A 44 -8.81 15.05 -4.21
N GLY A 45 -7.98 14.01 -4.08
CA GLY A 45 -8.24 12.68 -4.61
C GLY A 45 -8.95 11.75 -3.63
N SER A 46 -9.10 12.19 -2.37
CA SER A 46 -9.57 11.35 -1.26
C SER A 46 -8.65 10.13 -1.02
N VAL A 47 -9.14 9.15 -0.28
CA VAL A 47 -8.47 7.90 0.08
C VAL A 47 -9.32 6.72 -0.35
N GLY A 48 -8.93 5.48 -0.04
CA GLY A 48 -9.64 4.28 -0.49
C GLY A 48 -9.65 3.18 0.57
N TYR A 49 -9.78 1.93 0.15
CA TYR A 49 -9.91 0.78 1.06
C TYR A 49 -8.67 0.54 1.91
N VAL A 50 -7.48 0.95 1.47
CA VAL A 50 -6.29 0.94 2.34
C VAL A 50 -6.55 1.69 3.64
N HIS A 51 -7.15 2.89 3.55
CA HIS A 51 -7.48 3.70 4.72
C HIS A 51 -8.67 3.13 5.49
N ALA A 52 -9.75 2.75 4.82
CA ALA A 52 -10.94 2.24 5.48
C ALA A 52 -10.66 0.98 6.32
N ILE A 53 -9.91 0.03 5.76
CA ILE A 53 -9.51 -1.18 6.48
C ILE A 53 -8.45 -0.84 7.54
N GLY A 54 -7.44 -0.05 7.19
CA GLY A 54 -6.38 0.34 8.11
C GLY A 54 -6.88 1.13 9.32
N HIS A 55 -7.88 2.01 9.16
CA HIS A 55 -8.53 2.70 10.29
C HIS A 55 -9.23 1.72 11.22
N ALA A 56 -9.89 0.69 10.68
CA ALA A 56 -10.48 -0.36 11.48
C ALA A 56 -9.41 -1.12 12.30
N LEU A 57 -8.26 -1.46 11.68
CA LEU A 57 -7.14 -2.10 12.38
C LEU A 57 -6.55 -1.17 13.46
N SER A 58 -6.35 0.10 13.14
CA SER A 58 -5.86 1.08 14.11
C SER A 58 -6.83 1.24 15.30
N GLY A 59 -8.12 1.25 15.03
CA GLY A 59 -9.15 1.39 16.06
C GLY A 59 -9.29 0.17 16.96
N LEU A 60 -9.15 -1.04 16.43
CA LEU A 60 -9.30 -2.28 17.20
C LEU A 60 -8.00 -2.67 17.96
N TYR A 61 -6.85 -2.48 17.32
CA TYR A 61 -5.59 -3.04 17.81
C TYR A 61 -4.55 -1.99 18.19
N GLY A 62 -4.86 -0.69 18.02
CA GLY A 62 -3.91 0.38 18.32
C GLY A 62 -2.70 0.43 17.38
N VAL A 63 -2.80 -0.16 16.19
CA VAL A 63 -1.74 -0.13 15.19
C VAL A 63 -1.49 1.31 14.73
N PRO A 64 -0.24 1.78 14.69
CA PRO A 64 0.07 3.10 14.16
C PRO A 64 -0.48 3.27 12.74
N HIS A 65 -1.16 4.38 12.47
CA HIS A 65 -1.84 4.64 11.20
C HIS A 65 -0.97 4.36 9.97
N GLY A 66 0.23 4.96 9.91
CA GLY A 66 1.14 4.76 8.77
C GLY A 66 1.57 3.31 8.59
N LEU A 67 1.75 2.56 9.68
CA LEU A 67 2.09 1.13 9.63
C LEU A 67 0.94 0.32 9.03
N ALA A 68 -0.29 0.54 9.48
CA ALA A 68 -1.47 -0.14 8.92
C ALA A 68 -1.61 0.13 7.40
N MET A 69 -1.42 1.41 6.97
CA MET A 69 -1.44 1.77 5.55
C MET A 69 -0.34 1.06 4.77
N ALA A 70 0.88 1.05 5.27
CA ALA A 70 2.03 0.44 4.59
C ALA A 70 1.87 -1.10 4.44
N ILE A 71 1.33 -1.77 5.45
CA ILE A 71 1.05 -3.22 5.39
C ILE A 71 0.02 -3.51 4.31
N LEU A 72 -1.10 -2.78 4.28
CA LEU A 72 -2.25 -3.08 3.42
C LEU A 72 -2.06 -2.65 1.96
N LEU A 73 -1.28 -1.59 1.70
CA LEU A 73 -1.24 -0.94 0.38
C LEU A 73 -0.94 -1.89 -0.79
N PRO A 74 0.14 -2.70 -0.80
CA PRO A 74 0.41 -3.56 -1.95
C PRO A 74 -0.67 -4.64 -2.14
N HIS A 75 -1.26 -5.14 -1.06
CA HIS A 75 -2.31 -6.15 -1.13
C HIS A 75 -3.61 -5.61 -1.71
N VAL A 76 -4.04 -4.41 -1.29
CA VAL A 76 -5.23 -3.75 -1.85
C VAL A 76 -5.01 -3.42 -3.33
N MET A 77 -3.82 -2.96 -3.71
CA MET A 77 -3.50 -2.70 -5.12
C MET A 77 -3.56 -3.97 -5.96
N ARG A 78 -3.02 -5.11 -5.46
CA ARG A 78 -3.15 -6.40 -6.15
C ARG A 78 -4.59 -6.87 -6.24
N ALA A 79 -5.39 -6.69 -5.21
CA ALA A 79 -6.79 -7.07 -5.20
C ALA A 79 -7.64 -6.27 -6.22
N TYR A 80 -7.26 -5.01 -6.52
CA TYR A 80 -7.88 -4.25 -7.62
C TYR A 80 -7.49 -4.75 -9.02
N GLY A 81 -6.39 -5.49 -9.15
CA GLY A 81 -5.98 -6.10 -10.41
C GLY A 81 -5.86 -5.10 -11.56
N SER A 82 -6.43 -5.47 -12.71
CA SER A 82 -6.31 -4.67 -13.94
C SER A 82 -6.87 -3.26 -13.86
N SER A 83 -7.77 -2.96 -12.92
CA SER A 83 -8.35 -1.62 -12.76
C SER A 83 -7.34 -0.57 -12.29
N VAL A 84 -6.16 -0.98 -11.80
CA VAL A 84 -5.09 -0.07 -11.37
C VAL A 84 -3.78 -0.23 -12.16
N TYR A 85 -3.65 -1.21 -13.04
CA TYR A 85 -2.39 -1.50 -13.74
C TYR A 85 -1.83 -0.30 -14.50
N ASP A 86 -2.64 0.42 -15.27
CA ASP A 86 -2.17 1.60 -16.00
C ASP A 86 -1.60 2.67 -15.06
N LYS A 87 -2.22 2.87 -13.89
CA LYS A 87 -1.76 3.86 -12.91
C LYS A 87 -0.47 3.45 -12.20
N LEU A 88 -0.34 2.17 -11.88
CA LEU A 88 0.89 1.63 -11.29
C LEU A 88 2.03 1.62 -12.32
N ALA A 89 1.73 1.32 -13.58
CA ALA A 89 2.69 1.41 -14.68
C ALA A 89 3.19 2.85 -14.88
N ASP A 90 2.30 3.85 -14.84
CA ASP A 90 2.68 5.26 -14.86
C ASP A 90 3.65 5.60 -13.70
N LEU A 91 3.45 5.04 -12.51
CA LEU A 91 4.33 5.26 -11.35
C LEU A 91 5.69 4.57 -11.52
N CYS A 92 5.71 3.37 -12.08
CA CYS A 92 6.94 2.65 -12.45
C CYS A 92 7.79 3.50 -13.39
N ASP A 93 7.17 4.06 -14.45
CA ASP A 93 7.83 4.93 -15.43
C ASP A 93 8.33 6.24 -14.81
N ILE A 94 7.54 6.87 -13.92
CA ILE A 94 7.90 8.10 -13.20
C ILE A 94 9.13 7.89 -12.30
N CYS A 95 9.26 6.70 -11.72
CA CYS A 95 10.42 6.31 -10.91
C CYS A 95 11.58 5.77 -11.75
N ALA A 96 11.45 5.73 -13.09
CA ALA A 96 12.45 5.18 -14.02
C ALA A 96 12.94 3.78 -13.60
N MET A 97 12.01 2.94 -13.14
CA MET A 97 12.35 1.59 -12.68
C MET A 97 12.73 0.70 -13.88
N GLU A 98 13.78 -0.09 -13.68
CA GLU A 98 14.14 -1.13 -14.65
C GLU A 98 13.10 -2.24 -14.60
N VAL A 99 12.63 -2.64 -15.78
CA VAL A 99 11.63 -3.70 -15.94
C VAL A 99 12.31 -4.89 -16.63
N ASP A 100 12.47 -5.96 -15.89
CA ASP A 100 13.02 -7.22 -16.44
C ASP A 100 11.88 -8.15 -16.87
N THR A 101 11.93 -8.59 -18.12
CA THR A 101 10.97 -9.55 -18.65
C THR A 101 11.69 -10.62 -19.46
N PRO A 102 11.44 -11.90 -19.18
CA PRO A 102 12.10 -13.00 -19.89
C PRO A 102 11.84 -13.02 -21.41
N ASP A 103 10.71 -12.46 -21.84
CA ASP A 103 10.26 -12.43 -23.23
C ASP A 103 10.42 -11.05 -23.90
N GLY A 104 10.92 -10.05 -23.17
CA GLY A 104 11.09 -8.68 -23.66
C GLY A 104 9.79 -7.90 -23.86
N MET A 105 8.64 -8.45 -23.46
CA MET A 105 7.34 -7.79 -23.59
C MET A 105 7.03 -6.95 -22.33
N ILE A 106 7.07 -5.64 -22.47
CA ILE A 106 6.79 -4.68 -21.37
C ILE A 106 5.33 -4.23 -21.46
N SER A 107 4.44 -4.96 -20.80
CA SER A 107 3.01 -4.57 -20.66
C SER A 107 2.78 -3.63 -19.47
N ALA A 108 1.58 -3.04 -19.37
CA ALA A 108 1.17 -2.27 -18.19
C ALA A 108 1.13 -3.16 -16.93
N GLU A 109 0.71 -4.40 -17.05
CA GLU A 109 0.70 -5.38 -15.96
C GLU A 109 2.10 -5.64 -15.41
N VAL A 110 3.08 -5.89 -16.30
CA VAL A 110 4.47 -6.14 -15.89
C VAL A 110 5.05 -4.92 -15.16
N ARG A 111 4.85 -3.71 -15.68
CA ARG A 111 5.30 -2.48 -15.01
C ARG A 111 4.59 -2.27 -13.67
N ALA A 112 3.29 -2.56 -13.60
CA ALA A 112 2.53 -2.49 -12.36
C ALA A 112 3.08 -3.46 -11.31
N GLU A 113 3.38 -4.70 -11.70
CA GLU A 113 3.96 -5.69 -10.79
C GLU A 113 5.38 -5.29 -10.35
N THR A 114 6.21 -4.75 -11.25
CA THR A 114 7.53 -4.19 -10.89
C THR A 114 7.40 -3.11 -9.80
N PHE A 115 6.41 -2.22 -9.93
CA PHE A 115 6.17 -1.19 -8.92
C PHE A 115 5.67 -1.78 -7.59
N LEU A 116 4.77 -2.78 -7.64
CA LEU A 116 4.27 -3.47 -6.44
C LEU A 116 5.39 -4.23 -5.73
N GLN A 117 6.24 -4.92 -6.47
CA GLN A 117 7.38 -5.64 -5.90
C GLN A 117 8.37 -4.67 -5.24
N TRP A 118 8.68 -3.54 -5.88
CA TRP A 118 9.49 -2.50 -5.24
C TRP A 118 8.90 -2.03 -3.89
N MET A 119 7.58 -1.87 -3.79
CA MET A 119 6.94 -1.50 -2.51
C MET A 119 7.13 -2.60 -1.45
N GLU A 120 7.07 -3.86 -1.81
CA GLU A 120 7.29 -4.97 -0.89
C GLU A 120 8.74 -5.05 -0.43
N GLU A 121 9.70 -4.91 -1.34
CA GLU A 121 11.12 -4.85 -1.01
C GLU A 121 11.46 -3.65 -0.12
N LEU A 122 10.84 -2.49 -0.37
CA LEU A 122 10.97 -1.31 0.48
C LEU A 122 10.44 -1.58 1.88
N LYS A 123 9.28 -2.23 2.02
CA LYS A 123 8.73 -2.64 3.31
C LYS A 123 9.68 -3.57 4.06
N GLU A 124 10.23 -4.56 3.40
CA GLU A 124 11.19 -5.50 3.99
C GLU A 124 12.42 -4.76 4.53
N LYS A 125 13.02 -3.87 3.73
CA LYS A 125 14.16 -3.04 4.15
C LYS A 125 13.86 -2.13 5.35
N LEU A 126 12.61 -1.70 5.49
CA LEU A 126 12.14 -0.88 6.60
C LEU A 126 11.65 -1.71 7.81
N GLY A 127 11.70 -3.04 7.74
CA GLY A 127 11.21 -3.93 8.80
C GLY A 127 9.68 -3.89 8.99
N ILE A 128 8.94 -3.53 7.94
CA ILE A 128 7.47 -3.50 7.96
C ILE A 128 6.94 -4.90 7.67
N PRO A 129 6.04 -5.46 8.50
CA PRO A 129 5.46 -6.77 8.27
C PRO A 129 4.81 -6.91 6.89
N LYS A 130 4.89 -8.08 6.30
CA LYS A 130 4.22 -8.37 5.03
C LYS A 130 2.71 -8.37 5.19
N TYR A 131 2.21 -9.05 6.22
CA TYR A 131 0.80 -9.19 6.54
C TYR A 131 0.45 -8.63 7.92
N PRO A 132 -0.82 -8.27 8.18
CA PRO A 132 -1.31 -7.83 9.49
C PRO A 132 -1.55 -9.04 10.40
N ASP A 133 -0.59 -9.39 11.24
CA ASP A 133 -0.62 -10.55 12.14
C ASP A 133 -1.55 -10.39 13.35
N MET A 134 -2.06 -9.18 13.58
CA MET A 134 -2.93 -8.88 14.71
C MET A 134 -4.41 -9.22 14.49
N ILE A 135 -4.85 -9.55 13.27
CA ILE A 135 -6.27 -9.76 12.94
C ILE A 135 -6.77 -11.05 13.63
N ARG A 136 -7.82 -10.92 14.44
CA ARG A 136 -8.52 -12.04 15.06
C ARG A 136 -9.76 -12.39 14.27
N GLU A 137 -10.09 -13.66 14.19
CA GLU A 137 -11.22 -14.18 13.42
C GLU A 137 -12.56 -13.59 13.88
N GLU A 138 -12.73 -13.42 15.19
CA GLU A 138 -13.93 -12.81 15.78
C GLU A 138 -14.14 -11.36 15.38
N ASP A 139 -13.08 -10.62 15.01
CA ASP A 139 -13.14 -9.21 14.66
C ASP A 139 -13.36 -8.95 13.16
N VAL A 140 -13.23 -9.97 12.31
CA VAL A 140 -13.34 -9.83 10.84
C VAL A 140 -14.63 -9.12 10.42
N ASN A 141 -15.77 -9.55 10.96
CA ASN A 141 -17.06 -8.93 10.63
C ASN A 141 -17.15 -7.46 11.09
N GLN A 142 -16.47 -7.10 12.18
CA GLN A 142 -16.44 -5.73 12.67
C GLN A 142 -15.53 -4.84 11.81
N ILE A 143 -14.38 -5.36 11.37
CA ILE A 143 -13.47 -4.69 10.43
C ILE A 143 -14.22 -4.37 9.14
N VAL A 144 -14.86 -5.38 8.54
CA VAL A 144 -15.66 -5.24 7.31
C VAL A 144 -16.76 -4.19 7.48
N LYS A 145 -17.53 -4.28 8.56
CA LYS A 145 -18.62 -3.33 8.84
C LYS A 145 -18.13 -1.89 8.93
N TRP A 146 -17.02 -1.64 9.61
CA TRP A 146 -16.46 -0.29 9.76
C TRP A 146 -15.89 0.21 8.45
N ALA A 147 -15.10 -0.60 7.74
CA ALA A 147 -14.49 -0.23 6.47
C ALA A 147 -15.57 0.05 5.39
N GLN A 148 -16.60 -0.77 5.29
CA GLN A 148 -17.74 -0.53 4.40
C GLN A 148 -18.47 0.77 4.70
N LYS A 149 -18.75 1.02 5.97
CA LYS A 149 -19.44 2.23 6.41
C LYS A 149 -18.62 3.50 6.13
N GLU A 150 -17.31 3.42 6.27
CA GLU A 150 -16.41 4.53 6.02
C GLU A 150 -16.25 4.82 4.53
N ALA A 151 -15.99 3.78 3.75
CA ALA A 151 -15.62 3.94 2.35
C ALA A 151 -16.82 4.14 1.41
N ASN A 152 -17.90 3.39 1.61
CA ASN A 152 -18.99 3.35 0.63
C ASN A 152 -20.18 4.24 1.03
N PRO A 153 -20.65 5.11 0.12
CA PRO A 153 -20.19 5.35 -1.26
C PRO A 153 -19.20 6.54 -1.38
N VAL A 154 -18.54 6.95 -0.32
CA VAL A 154 -17.82 8.24 -0.23
C VAL A 154 -16.44 8.20 -0.89
N TYR A 155 -15.73 7.08 -0.79
CA TYR A 155 -14.37 6.97 -1.31
C TYR A 155 -14.37 6.63 -2.81
N PRO A 156 -13.58 7.34 -3.62
CA PRO A 156 -13.47 7.10 -5.06
C PRO A 156 -12.54 5.91 -5.33
N VAL A 157 -13.00 4.72 -5.02
CA VAL A 157 -12.24 3.48 -5.23
C VAL A 157 -12.34 3.02 -6.69
N PRO A 158 -11.30 2.37 -7.25
CA PRO A 158 -11.33 1.83 -8.61
C PRO A 158 -12.43 0.80 -8.83
N GLU A 159 -12.68 -0.02 -7.81
CA GLU A 159 -13.72 -1.03 -7.77
C GLU A 159 -14.44 -0.97 -6.42
N ILE A 160 -15.77 -1.04 -6.46
CA ILE A 160 -16.57 -1.03 -5.25
C ILE A 160 -16.73 -2.48 -4.79
N TRP A 161 -16.13 -2.81 -3.66
CA TRP A 161 -16.29 -4.12 -3.03
C TRP A 161 -17.54 -4.15 -2.18
N ASP A 162 -18.31 -5.21 -2.31
CA ASP A 162 -19.37 -5.50 -1.37
C ASP A 162 -18.82 -6.03 -0.03
N ALA A 163 -19.71 -6.32 0.92
CA ALA A 163 -19.29 -6.80 2.23
C ALA A 163 -18.64 -8.19 2.18
N GLN A 164 -19.03 -9.03 1.22
CA GLN A 164 -18.46 -10.36 1.05
C GLN A 164 -17.06 -10.29 0.44
N GLU A 165 -16.86 -9.51 -0.60
CA GLU A 165 -15.56 -9.29 -1.24
C GLU A 165 -14.55 -8.68 -0.26
N MET A 166 -14.98 -7.67 0.52
CA MET A 166 -14.13 -7.09 1.56
C MET A 166 -13.80 -8.10 2.67
N LYS A 167 -14.74 -8.97 3.04
CA LYS A 167 -14.51 -10.03 4.01
C LYS A 167 -13.49 -11.05 3.51
N GLU A 168 -13.62 -11.47 2.27
CA GLU A 168 -12.67 -12.38 1.62
C GLU A 168 -11.27 -11.80 1.61
N PHE A 169 -11.13 -10.51 1.29
CA PHE A 169 -9.85 -9.81 1.37
C PHE A 169 -9.27 -9.83 2.80
N VAL A 170 -10.05 -9.49 3.83
CA VAL A 170 -9.57 -9.48 5.23
C VAL A 170 -9.15 -10.89 5.69
N LEU A 171 -9.91 -11.91 5.32
CA LEU A 171 -9.58 -13.32 5.61
C LEU A 171 -8.29 -13.74 4.90
N ALA A 172 -8.08 -13.33 3.65
CA ALA A 172 -6.85 -13.62 2.92
C ALA A 172 -5.62 -12.95 3.58
N MET A 173 -5.77 -11.75 4.13
CA MET A 173 -4.70 -11.10 4.89
C MET A 173 -4.35 -11.87 6.17
N MET A 174 -5.36 -12.35 6.90
CA MET A 174 -5.18 -13.16 8.11
C MET A 174 -4.50 -14.51 7.80
N GLU A 175 -4.91 -15.17 6.72
CA GLU A 175 -4.31 -16.44 6.31
C GLU A 175 -2.86 -16.25 5.84
N GLY A 176 -2.56 -15.21 5.09
CA GLY A 176 -1.19 -14.86 4.70
C GLY A 176 -0.27 -14.68 5.91
N ALA A 177 -0.74 -14.03 6.97
CA ALA A 177 0.01 -13.87 8.22
C ALA A 177 0.27 -15.21 8.92
N ARG A 178 -0.70 -16.14 8.90
CA ARG A 178 -0.55 -17.50 9.49
C ARG A 178 0.50 -18.33 8.75
N LEU A 179 0.48 -18.29 7.41
CA LEU A 179 1.43 -19.03 6.59
C LEU A 179 2.85 -18.49 6.77
N GLU A 180 3.04 -17.17 6.75
CA GLU A 180 4.34 -16.55 7.01
C GLU A 180 4.88 -16.87 8.40
N GLY A 181 4.01 -16.91 9.41
CA GLY A 181 4.39 -17.27 10.77
C GLY A 181 4.79 -18.74 10.93
N ALA A 182 4.22 -19.65 10.15
CA ALA A 182 4.58 -21.06 10.12
C ALA A 182 5.98 -21.27 9.51
N GLU A 183 6.27 -20.62 8.38
CA GLU A 183 7.58 -20.70 7.69
C GLU A 183 8.74 -20.19 8.55
N LYS A 184 8.53 -19.20 9.41
CA LYS A 184 9.56 -18.64 10.31
C LYS A 184 9.89 -19.56 11.52
N ASN A 185 9.07 -20.57 11.78
CA ASN A 185 9.24 -21.49 12.91
C ASN A 185 9.79 -22.87 12.50
N GLU A 186 10.04 -23.11 11.22
CA GLU A 186 10.77 -24.25 10.66
C GLU A 186 12.26 -23.93 10.46
#